data_0ea61a636df7a68d049a91e067bf2313
#
_entry.id   0ea61a636df7a68d049a91e067bf2313
#
_cell.length_a   1.000
_cell.length_b   1.000
_cell.length_c   1.000
_cell.angle_alpha   90.00
_cell.angle_beta   90.00
_cell.angle_gamma   90.00
#
_symmetry.space_group_name_H-M   'P 1'
#
loop_
_entity.id
_entity.type
_entity.pdbx_description
1 polymer ?
#
loop_
_entity_poly.entity_id
_entity_poly.type
_entity_poly.pdbx_seq_one_letter_code
_entity_poly.pdbx_strand_id
1 'polypeptide(L)'
;MKKEEIYNYLKENANSSTLSFSQRGPWGSSKYRGNCSGWIPASLIYRYDCKSVSEIFAGSGTTSDLCKDLEIPYVGIDLNPNPVRDDIISMDIMDESMELPDGFYESDLQFLHPPYPSINGIHYSGSMWKDDKNLATKDIQEMSWEKGMNAINRAVMRGYAAMPAGSYQAIVVGDIRRRVDGKSVFRSMLSELVQVGELQQVLIKMQHNTVSGRSANYSYGKRNFFLIEHEYVVVYKKPSGYEIAYVVPKKYSFDIRDSKCATWKDVVFTVLQNLNEEASLNEIYAALEGHKKAQTNPHWKEKIRQVLQMLEKNGLAVHSGYGRWAAA
;
A
#
# COMPACT_ATOMS: atom_id res chain seq x y z
N MET A 1 -13.28 -27.86 -7.90
CA MET A 1 -14.19 -27.55 -9.05
C MET A 1 -13.56 -28.10 -10.33
N LYS A 2 -14.35 -28.33 -11.39
CA LYS A 2 -13.75 -28.69 -12.69
C LYS A 2 -13.28 -27.43 -13.42
N LYS A 3 -12.20 -27.52 -14.17
CA LYS A 3 -11.60 -26.41 -14.96
C LYS A 3 -12.62 -25.71 -15.86
N GLU A 4 -13.48 -26.49 -16.54
CA GLU A 4 -14.55 -25.94 -17.38
C GLU A 4 -15.54 -25.07 -16.58
N GLU A 5 -15.95 -25.50 -15.39
CA GLU A 5 -16.87 -24.77 -14.53
C GLU A 5 -16.25 -23.43 -14.09
N ILE A 6 -14.96 -23.44 -13.74
CA ILE A 6 -14.20 -22.25 -13.36
C ILE A 6 -14.16 -21.27 -14.55
N TYR A 7 -13.80 -21.74 -15.73
CA TYR A 7 -13.67 -20.89 -16.92
C TYR A 7 -15.01 -20.35 -17.41
N ASN A 8 -16.08 -21.14 -17.35
CA ASN A 8 -17.43 -20.68 -17.69
C ASN A 8 -17.88 -19.58 -16.73
N TYR A 9 -17.64 -19.76 -15.43
CA TYR A 9 -17.95 -18.72 -14.44
C TYR A 9 -17.17 -17.43 -14.69
N LEU A 10 -15.86 -17.50 -14.96
CA LEU A 10 -15.02 -16.35 -15.23
C LEU A 10 -15.39 -15.62 -16.53
N LYS A 11 -15.80 -16.35 -17.56
CA LYS A 11 -16.26 -15.78 -18.82
C LYS A 11 -17.44 -14.82 -18.63
N GLU A 12 -18.28 -15.08 -17.65
CA GLU A 12 -19.44 -14.23 -17.34
C GLU A 12 -19.13 -13.14 -16.31
N ASN A 13 -18.24 -13.43 -15.35
CA ASN A 13 -18.08 -12.61 -14.13
C ASN A 13 -16.75 -11.85 -14.02
N ALA A 14 -15.79 -12.07 -14.94
CA ALA A 14 -14.45 -11.46 -14.88
C ALA A 14 -14.10 -10.67 -16.15
N ASN A 15 -15.03 -9.86 -16.64
CA ASN A 15 -14.88 -9.10 -17.90
C ASN A 15 -14.60 -7.59 -17.69
N SER A 16 -14.54 -7.14 -16.46
CA SER A 16 -14.38 -5.74 -16.08
C SER A 16 -13.07 -5.52 -15.33
N SER A 17 -12.56 -4.29 -15.33
CA SER A 17 -11.48 -3.88 -14.45
C SER A 17 -11.88 -3.85 -12.97
N THR A 18 -13.18 -4.02 -12.67
CA THR A 18 -13.69 -4.19 -11.31
C THR A 18 -14.04 -5.66 -11.09
N LEU A 19 -13.28 -6.34 -10.26
CA LEU A 19 -13.49 -7.74 -9.87
C LEU A 19 -14.31 -7.78 -8.58
N SER A 20 -15.55 -8.29 -8.69
CA SER A 20 -16.50 -8.34 -7.59
C SER A 20 -17.06 -9.75 -7.42
N PHE A 21 -16.54 -10.49 -6.44
CA PHE A 21 -16.96 -11.86 -6.14
C PHE A 21 -17.49 -11.94 -4.72
N SER A 22 -18.79 -12.09 -4.54
CA SER A 22 -19.43 -12.19 -3.23
C SER A 22 -19.09 -13.49 -2.50
N GLN A 23 -18.69 -14.54 -3.24
CA GLN A 23 -18.24 -15.81 -2.73
C GLN A 23 -16.75 -15.99 -3.03
N ARG A 24 -16.01 -16.56 -2.08
CA ARG A 24 -14.54 -16.70 -2.18
C ARG A 24 -14.08 -17.82 -3.12
N GLY A 25 -14.97 -18.72 -3.49
CA GLY A 25 -14.62 -20.02 -4.05
C GLY A 25 -14.22 -21.04 -2.96
N PRO A 26 -14.02 -22.31 -3.33
CA PRO A 26 -13.76 -23.41 -2.39
C PRO A 26 -12.30 -23.48 -1.92
N TRP A 27 -11.42 -22.62 -2.41
CA TRP A 27 -9.96 -22.68 -2.24
C TRP A 27 -9.48 -21.96 -0.98
N GLY A 28 -8.41 -22.48 -0.40
CA GLY A 28 -7.78 -21.96 0.82
C GLY A 28 -8.62 -22.17 2.07
N SER A 29 -8.35 -21.40 3.11
CA SER A 29 -9.04 -21.51 4.39
C SER A 29 -9.71 -20.19 4.78
N SER A 30 -11.02 -20.24 5.08
CA SER A 30 -11.76 -19.07 5.61
C SER A 30 -11.32 -18.68 7.04
N LYS A 31 -10.61 -19.56 7.74
CA LYS A 31 -10.08 -19.32 9.07
C LYS A 31 -8.75 -18.54 9.04
N TYR A 32 -8.08 -18.53 7.88
CA TYR A 32 -6.84 -17.78 7.69
C TYR A 32 -7.16 -16.30 7.43
N ARG A 33 -6.65 -15.41 8.27
CA ARG A 33 -6.83 -13.96 8.07
C ARG A 33 -6.01 -13.49 6.87
N GLY A 34 -6.54 -12.53 6.12
CA GLY A 34 -5.89 -12.00 4.92
C GLY A 34 -5.98 -12.91 3.69
N ASN A 35 -6.73 -14.01 3.79
CA ASN A 35 -6.90 -14.92 2.68
C ASN A 35 -7.63 -14.25 1.51
N CYS A 36 -7.04 -14.31 0.31
CA CYS A 36 -7.62 -13.81 -0.92
C CYS A 36 -8.78 -14.68 -1.41
N SER A 37 -9.71 -14.11 -2.18
CA SER A 37 -10.65 -14.89 -2.97
C SER A 37 -9.88 -15.59 -4.10
N GLY A 38 -10.06 -16.90 -4.26
CA GLY A 38 -9.43 -17.66 -5.35
C GLY A 38 -9.89 -17.24 -6.74
N TRP A 39 -11.01 -16.54 -6.83
CA TRP A 39 -11.46 -15.95 -8.10
C TRP A 39 -10.55 -14.85 -8.63
N ILE A 40 -9.73 -14.24 -7.78
CA ILE A 40 -8.78 -13.21 -8.21
C ILE A 40 -7.63 -13.82 -9.02
N PRO A 41 -6.80 -14.75 -8.50
CA PRO A 41 -5.81 -15.44 -9.32
C PRO A 41 -6.43 -16.21 -10.48
N ALA A 42 -7.63 -16.82 -10.30
CA ALA A 42 -8.34 -17.48 -11.39
C ALA A 42 -8.64 -16.55 -12.58
N SER A 43 -9.09 -15.30 -12.29
CA SER A 43 -9.35 -14.28 -13.31
C SER A 43 -8.10 -13.93 -14.11
N LEU A 44 -6.95 -13.82 -13.42
CA LEU A 44 -5.67 -13.49 -14.05
C LEU A 44 -5.17 -14.64 -14.92
N ILE A 45 -5.21 -15.89 -14.39
CA ILE A 45 -4.85 -17.11 -15.12
C ILE A 45 -5.69 -17.22 -16.40
N TYR A 46 -7.00 -17.06 -16.29
CA TYR A 46 -7.92 -17.12 -17.43
C TYR A 46 -7.67 -16.00 -18.44
N ARG A 47 -7.51 -14.76 -17.96
CA ARG A 47 -7.39 -13.57 -18.83
C ARG A 47 -6.09 -13.55 -19.61
N TYR A 48 -4.99 -13.94 -19.01
CA TYR A 48 -3.65 -13.93 -19.61
C TYR A 48 -3.22 -15.30 -20.14
N ASP A 49 -4.12 -16.29 -20.12
CA ASP A 49 -3.89 -17.67 -20.60
C ASP A 49 -2.66 -18.35 -19.98
N CYS A 50 -2.44 -18.10 -18.68
CA CYS A 50 -1.29 -18.62 -17.96
C CYS A 50 -1.40 -20.14 -17.75
N LYS A 51 -0.27 -20.85 -17.93
CA LYS A 51 -0.18 -22.31 -17.82
C LYS A 51 0.58 -22.77 -16.57
N SER A 52 1.21 -21.85 -15.87
CA SER A 52 1.97 -22.11 -14.65
C SER A 52 1.93 -20.88 -13.72
N VAL A 53 2.01 -21.11 -12.40
CA VAL A 53 1.94 -20.04 -11.39
C VAL A 53 3.02 -20.19 -10.34
N SER A 54 3.71 -19.11 -10.01
CA SER A 54 4.47 -18.98 -8.78
C SER A 54 3.81 -17.97 -7.84
N GLU A 55 3.96 -18.13 -6.53
CA GLU A 55 3.35 -17.25 -5.55
C GLU A 55 4.32 -16.87 -4.43
N ILE A 56 4.40 -15.57 -4.12
CA ILE A 56 5.07 -15.07 -2.92
C ILE A 56 3.99 -14.67 -1.92
N PHE A 57 4.17 -15.01 -0.64
CA PHE A 57 3.18 -14.86 0.43
C PHE A 57 1.97 -15.80 0.26
N ALA A 58 2.24 -17.09 0.02
CA ALA A 58 1.24 -18.11 -0.33
C ALA A 58 0.18 -18.38 0.77
N GLY A 59 0.48 -18.04 2.03
CA GLY A 59 -0.46 -18.05 3.15
C GLY A 59 -1.24 -19.35 3.30
N SER A 60 -2.56 -19.28 3.08
CA SER A 60 -3.47 -20.44 3.25
C SER A 60 -3.53 -21.41 2.07
N GLY A 61 -2.73 -21.19 1.01
CA GLY A 61 -2.69 -22.06 -0.16
C GLY A 61 -3.88 -21.91 -1.10
N THR A 62 -4.51 -20.74 -1.14
CA THR A 62 -5.68 -20.50 -2.03
C THR A 62 -5.32 -20.72 -3.50
N THR A 63 -4.20 -20.19 -3.94
CA THR A 63 -3.73 -20.33 -5.33
C THR A 63 -3.26 -21.76 -5.62
N SER A 64 -2.62 -22.43 -4.64
CA SER A 64 -2.26 -23.86 -4.74
C SER A 64 -3.49 -24.72 -5.03
N ASP A 65 -4.53 -24.60 -4.19
CA ASP A 65 -5.77 -25.37 -4.38
C ASP A 65 -6.44 -25.07 -5.73
N LEU A 66 -6.43 -23.80 -6.16
CA LEU A 66 -6.95 -23.39 -7.46
C LEU A 66 -6.16 -24.04 -8.62
N CYS A 67 -4.82 -24.00 -8.56
CA CYS A 67 -3.98 -24.57 -9.60
C CYS A 67 -4.15 -26.09 -9.72
N LYS A 68 -4.41 -26.80 -8.60
CA LYS A 68 -4.80 -28.23 -8.62
C LYS A 68 -6.11 -28.45 -9.37
N ASP A 69 -7.13 -27.62 -9.13
CA ASP A 69 -8.41 -27.70 -9.86
C ASP A 69 -8.28 -27.34 -11.35
N LEU A 70 -7.34 -26.46 -11.69
CA LEU A 70 -7.03 -26.06 -13.07
C LEU A 70 -6.07 -27.01 -13.79
N GLU A 71 -5.46 -27.95 -13.08
CA GLU A 71 -4.44 -28.88 -13.58
C GLU A 71 -3.23 -28.17 -14.20
N ILE A 72 -2.73 -27.13 -13.50
CA ILE A 72 -1.54 -26.39 -13.91
C ILE A 72 -0.46 -26.41 -12.82
N PRO A 73 0.83 -26.38 -13.19
CA PRO A 73 1.94 -26.31 -12.24
C PRO A 73 1.85 -25.09 -11.32
N TYR A 74 2.21 -25.32 -10.05
CA TYR A 74 2.27 -24.27 -9.03
C TYR A 74 3.46 -24.48 -8.10
N VAL A 75 4.06 -23.37 -7.67
CA VAL A 75 5.02 -23.32 -6.57
C VAL A 75 4.79 -22.05 -5.75
N GLY A 76 4.66 -22.19 -4.44
CA GLY A 76 4.52 -21.08 -3.51
C GLY A 76 5.68 -20.98 -2.54
N ILE A 77 5.93 -19.77 -2.04
CA ILE A 77 6.80 -19.54 -0.88
C ILE A 77 6.06 -18.74 0.18
N ASP A 78 6.33 -19.05 1.44
CA ASP A 78 5.78 -18.33 2.59
C ASP A 78 6.75 -18.35 3.75
N LEU A 79 6.73 -17.34 4.61
CA LEU A 79 7.56 -17.28 5.82
C LEU A 79 7.14 -18.32 6.87
N ASN A 80 5.92 -18.88 6.75
CA ASN A 80 5.40 -19.89 7.65
C ASN A 80 6.32 -21.12 7.71
N PRO A 81 6.87 -21.48 8.88
CA PRO A 81 7.76 -22.66 9.02
C PRO A 81 7.02 -23.98 8.80
N ASN A 82 5.69 -23.96 8.88
CA ASN A 82 4.83 -25.12 8.66
C ASN A 82 3.81 -24.81 7.55
N PRO A 83 4.21 -24.85 6.29
CA PRO A 83 3.33 -24.55 5.18
C PRO A 83 2.10 -25.47 5.17
N VAL A 84 0.97 -24.90 4.74
CA VAL A 84 -0.33 -25.63 4.78
C VAL A 84 -0.57 -26.53 3.57
N ARG A 85 0.34 -26.52 2.60
CA ARG A 85 0.33 -27.35 1.38
C ARG A 85 1.76 -27.76 1.02
N ASP A 86 1.91 -28.95 0.44
CA ASP A 86 3.22 -29.52 0.10
C ASP A 86 3.95 -28.77 -1.03
N ASP A 87 3.23 -28.02 -1.83
CA ASP A 87 3.73 -27.17 -2.92
C ASP A 87 4.01 -25.72 -2.48
N ILE A 88 3.99 -25.46 -1.17
CA ILE A 88 4.43 -24.21 -0.56
C ILE A 88 5.70 -24.46 0.24
N ILE A 89 6.76 -23.75 -0.08
CA ILE A 89 8.07 -23.88 0.55
C ILE A 89 8.22 -22.83 1.65
N SER A 90 8.64 -23.25 2.86
CA SER A 90 9.00 -22.32 3.91
C SER A 90 10.27 -21.55 3.52
N MET A 91 10.13 -20.26 3.25
CA MET A 91 11.22 -19.43 2.77
C MET A 91 11.01 -17.95 3.13
N ASP A 92 12.06 -17.32 3.63
CA ASP A 92 12.11 -15.87 3.78
C ASP A 92 12.51 -15.21 2.44
N ILE A 93 11.57 -14.56 1.78
CA ILE A 93 11.82 -13.85 0.53
C ILE A 93 12.85 -12.72 0.67
N MET A 94 13.09 -12.24 1.90
CA MET A 94 14.11 -11.21 2.16
C MET A 94 15.51 -11.77 2.30
N ASP A 95 15.67 -13.08 2.46
CA ASP A 95 16.97 -13.74 2.51
C ASP A 95 17.53 -13.95 1.11
N GLU A 96 18.35 -13.01 0.65
CA GLU A 96 18.95 -13.05 -0.70
C GLU A 96 20.04 -14.12 -0.86
N SER A 97 20.46 -14.78 0.21
CA SER A 97 21.39 -15.92 0.15
C SER A 97 20.71 -17.21 -0.32
N MET A 98 19.38 -17.29 -0.23
CA MET A 98 18.60 -18.43 -0.71
C MET A 98 18.18 -18.21 -2.17
N GLU A 99 18.39 -19.19 -3.02
CA GLU A 99 17.86 -19.19 -4.39
C GLU A 99 16.35 -19.43 -4.38
N LEU A 100 15.65 -18.79 -5.33
CA LEU A 100 14.21 -19.06 -5.50
C LEU A 100 14.03 -20.47 -6.12
N PRO A 101 12.91 -21.15 -5.82
CA PRO A 101 12.61 -22.44 -6.43
C PRO A 101 12.51 -22.35 -7.97
N ASP A 102 12.89 -23.41 -8.67
CA ASP A 102 12.97 -23.45 -10.14
C ASP A 102 11.68 -22.98 -10.82
N GLY A 103 10.52 -23.31 -10.28
CA GLY A 103 9.23 -22.88 -10.81
C GLY A 103 9.03 -21.37 -10.87
N PHE A 104 9.81 -20.56 -10.13
CA PHE A 104 9.78 -19.10 -10.25
C PHE A 104 10.39 -18.61 -11.56
N TYR A 105 11.34 -19.37 -12.12
CA TYR A 105 12.00 -19.04 -13.37
C TYR A 105 11.25 -19.52 -14.62
N GLU A 106 10.15 -20.28 -14.42
CA GLU A 106 9.38 -20.91 -15.50
C GLU A 106 7.89 -20.50 -15.49
N SER A 107 7.44 -19.73 -14.49
CA SER A 107 6.02 -19.40 -14.34
C SER A 107 5.55 -18.29 -15.27
N ASP A 108 4.36 -18.49 -15.86
CA ASP A 108 3.69 -17.47 -16.69
C ASP A 108 3.07 -16.36 -15.85
N LEU A 109 2.64 -16.69 -14.62
CA LEU A 109 2.07 -15.75 -13.67
C LEU A 109 2.77 -15.88 -12.33
N GLN A 110 3.29 -14.77 -11.82
CA GLN A 110 3.68 -14.65 -10.43
C GLN A 110 2.64 -13.84 -9.68
N PHE A 111 2.05 -14.42 -8.63
CA PHE A 111 1.02 -13.79 -7.81
C PHE A 111 1.58 -13.41 -6.44
N LEU A 112 1.26 -12.20 -5.96
CA LEU A 112 1.67 -11.69 -4.66
C LEU A 112 0.48 -11.06 -3.93
N HIS A 113 0.25 -11.49 -2.70
CA HIS A 113 -0.68 -10.83 -1.79
C HIS A 113 0.01 -10.60 -0.44
N PRO A 114 0.87 -9.59 -0.35
CA PRO A 114 1.67 -9.36 0.84
C PRO A 114 0.81 -8.98 2.05
N PRO A 115 1.27 -9.28 3.28
CA PRO A 115 0.67 -8.73 4.48
C PRO A 115 0.82 -7.21 4.52
N TYR A 116 -0.20 -6.50 5.00
CA TYR A 116 -0.18 -5.04 5.06
C TYR A 116 0.62 -4.57 6.27
N PRO A 117 1.61 -3.70 6.08
CA PRO A 117 2.47 -3.27 7.18
C PRO A 117 1.72 -2.42 8.19
N SER A 118 2.13 -2.55 9.45
CA SER A 118 1.66 -1.72 10.57
C SER A 118 0.13 -1.70 10.78
N ILE A 119 -0.58 -2.79 10.51
CA ILE A 119 -2.01 -2.92 10.86
C ILE A 119 -2.14 -3.45 12.29
N ASN A 120 -2.42 -2.56 13.24
CA ASN A 120 -2.64 -2.94 14.63
C ASN A 120 -3.89 -3.82 14.79
N GLY A 121 -3.75 -4.92 15.55
CA GLY A 121 -4.86 -5.80 15.91
C GLY A 121 -5.30 -6.80 14.85
N ILE A 122 -4.59 -6.87 13.73
CA ILE A 122 -4.71 -7.95 12.77
C ILE A 122 -3.37 -8.70 12.77
N HIS A 123 -3.37 -9.97 13.08
CA HIS A 123 -2.21 -10.84 13.01
C HIS A 123 -2.46 -11.87 11.92
N TYR A 124 -1.86 -11.70 10.75
CA TYR A 124 -2.00 -12.62 9.63
C TYR A 124 -1.40 -13.99 9.95
N SER A 125 -0.26 -13.97 10.63
CA SER A 125 0.39 -15.17 11.13
C SER A 125 -0.42 -15.93 12.19
N GLY A 126 -1.39 -15.26 12.83
CA GLY A 126 -2.22 -15.83 13.88
C GLY A 126 -1.36 -16.35 15.03
N SER A 127 -1.47 -17.67 15.31
CA SER A 127 -0.65 -18.36 16.32
C SER A 127 0.54 -19.12 15.72
N MET A 128 0.79 -19.02 14.41
CA MET A 128 1.71 -19.89 13.69
C MET A 128 3.16 -19.82 14.18
N TRP A 129 3.58 -18.65 14.68
CA TRP A 129 4.93 -18.48 15.25
C TRP A 129 4.95 -17.66 16.54
N LYS A 130 3.92 -17.78 17.34
CA LYS A 130 3.78 -17.07 18.63
C LYS A 130 5.03 -17.16 19.53
N ASP A 131 5.71 -18.29 19.48
CA ASP A 131 6.84 -18.58 20.34
C ASP A 131 8.20 -18.33 19.64
N ASP A 132 8.20 -18.07 18.33
CA ASP A 132 9.42 -17.74 17.57
C ASP A 132 9.56 -16.23 17.36
N LYS A 133 10.29 -15.61 18.28
CA LYS A 133 10.56 -14.17 18.24
C LYS A 133 11.36 -13.75 17.00
N ASN A 134 12.16 -14.65 16.42
CA ASN A 134 12.95 -14.32 15.22
C ASN A 134 12.05 -14.22 14.00
N LEU A 135 11.09 -15.12 13.83
CA LEU A 135 10.11 -15.03 12.75
C LEU A 135 9.18 -13.82 12.92
N ALA A 136 8.77 -13.51 14.15
CA ALA A 136 7.95 -12.31 14.40
C ALA A 136 8.63 -11.01 13.95
N THR A 137 9.96 -10.90 14.04
CA THR A 137 10.70 -9.71 13.57
C THR A 137 10.76 -9.60 12.04
N LYS A 138 10.52 -10.72 11.34
CA LYS A 138 10.50 -10.79 9.88
C LYS A 138 9.10 -10.61 9.29
N ASP A 139 8.06 -10.65 10.12
CA ASP A 139 6.69 -10.42 9.69
C ASP A 139 6.49 -8.97 9.27
N ILE A 140 6.18 -8.76 7.99
CA ILE A 140 5.98 -7.42 7.39
C ILE A 140 4.90 -6.65 8.14
N GLN A 141 3.87 -7.33 8.64
CA GLN A 141 2.78 -6.72 9.40
C GLN A 141 3.27 -6.01 10.67
N GLU A 142 4.28 -6.56 11.34
CA GLU A 142 4.85 -5.99 12.58
C GLU A 142 5.85 -4.86 12.29
N MET A 143 6.21 -4.65 11.02
CA MET A 143 7.14 -3.58 10.61
C MET A 143 6.47 -2.20 10.62
N SER A 144 7.27 -1.13 10.75
CA SER A 144 6.79 0.20 10.44
C SER A 144 6.34 0.28 8.98
N TRP A 145 5.51 1.28 8.65
CA TRP A 145 5.01 1.44 7.29
C TRP A 145 6.15 1.49 6.26
N GLU A 146 7.16 2.31 6.51
CA GLU A 146 8.29 2.50 5.60
C GLU A 146 9.11 1.22 5.43
N LYS A 147 9.42 0.52 6.54
CA LYS A 147 10.14 -0.75 6.51
C LYS A 147 9.36 -1.83 5.78
N GLY A 148 8.05 -1.94 6.08
CA GLY A 148 7.19 -2.93 5.44
C GLY A 148 7.00 -2.68 3.95
N MET A 149 6.80 -1.43 3.51
CA MET A 149 6.73 -1.11 2.08
C MET A 149 8.06 -1.36 1.35
N ASN A 150 9.20 -1.07 2.00
CA ASN A 150 10.50 -1.42 1.45
C ASN A 150 10.68 -2.94 1.31
N ALA A 151 10.24 -3.73 2.30
CA ALA A 151 10.27 -5.19 2.23
C ALA A 151 9.39 -5.72 1.09
N ILE A 152 8.16 -5.22 0.95
CA ILE A 152 7.25 -5.57 -0.15
C ILE A 152 7.90 -5.24 -1.50
N ASN A 153 8.44 -4.03 -1.67
CA ASN A 153 9.07 -3.62 -2.91
C ASN A 153 10.30 -4.49 -3.26
N ARG A 154 11.10 -4.90 -2.26
CA ARG A 154 12.20 -5.85 -2.47
C ARG A 154 11.69 -7.22 -2.90
N ALA A 155 10.62 -7.74 -2.28
CA ALA A 155 10.00 -9.00 -2.69
C ALA A 155 9.49 -8.93 -4.13
N VAL A 156 8.81 -7.85 -4.50
CA VAL A 156 8.33 -7.59 -5.87
C VAL A 156 9.49 -7.59 -6.86
N MET A 157 10.54 -6.83 -6.59
CA MET A 157 11.73 -6.74 -7.48
C MET A 157 12.44 -8.08 -7.61
N ARG A 158 12.65 -8.79 -6.49
CA ARG A 158 13.31 -10.10 -6.50
C ARG A 158 12.51 -11.14 -7.28
N GLY A 159 11.20 -11.22 -7.02
CA GLY A 159 10.33 -12.12 -7.75
C GLY A 159 10.31 -11.79 -9.25
N TYR A 160 10.16 -10.52 -9.60
CA TYR A 160 10.15 -10.07 -10.99
C TYR A 160 11.46 -10.37 -11.72
N ALA A 161 12.60 -10.24 -11.04
CA ALA A 161 13.90 -10.57 -11.63
C ALA A 161 13.99 -12.04 -12.07
N ALA A 162 13.42 -12.96 -11.31
CA ALA A 162 13.41 -14.39 -11.61
C ALA A 162 12.49 -14.77 -12.78
N MET A 163 11.42 -14.05 -13.04
CA MET A 163 10.41 -14.41 -14.03
C MET A 163 10.94 -14.47 -15.45
N PRO A 164 10.42 -15.35 -16.32
CA PRO A 164 10.77 -15.35 -17.74
C PRO A 164 10.18 -14.14 -18.48
N ALA A 165 10.76 -13.80 -19.63
CA ALA A 165 10.24 -12.76 -20.50
C ALA A 165 8.84 -13.15 -21.03
N GLY A 166 7.95 -12.17 -21.11
CA GLY A 166 6.55 -12.36 -21.55
C GLY A 166 5.58 -12.74 -20.45
N SER A 167 6.07 -13.14 -19.26
CA SER A 167 5.24 -13.49 -18.10
C SER A 167 4.65 -12.26 -17.39
N TYR A 168 3.70 -12.52 -16.47
CA TYR A 168 2.96 -11.49 -15.74
C TYR A 168 3.24 -11.58 -14.24
N GLN A 169 3.40 -10.43 -13.60
CA GLN A 169 3.41 -10.32 -12.15
C GLN A 169 2.16 -9.56 -11.69
N ALA A 170 1.39 -10.15 -10.80
CA ALA A 170 0.19 -9.55 -10.25
C ALA A 170 0.31 -9.36 -8.73
N ILE A 171 0.12 -8.14 -8.26
CA ILE A 171 0.32 -7.77 -6.87
C ILE A 171 -0.98 -7.20 -6.31
N VAL A 172 -1.50 -7.83 -5.25
CA VAL A 172 -2.68 -7.34 -4.53
C VAL A 172 -2.20 -6.40 -3.42
N VAL A 173 -2.61 -5.15 -3.49
CA VAL A 173 -2.30 -4.11 -2.49
C VAL A 173 -3.54 -3.30 -2.16
N GLY A 174 -3.55 -2.66 -1.00
CA GLY A 174 -4.71 -1.90 -0.56
C GLY A 174 -4.36 -0.59 0.13
N ASP A 175 -5.41 0.11 0.51
CA ASP A 175 -5.34 1.31 1.31
C ASP A 175 -5.65 0.98 2.76
N ILE A 176 -5.02 1.68 3.69
CA ILE A 176 -5.32 1.57 5.10
C ILE A 176 -5.60 2.94 5.72
N ARG A 177 -6.47 2.96 6.71
CA ARG A 177 -6.69 4.11 7.56
C ARG A 177 -6.52 3.71 9.01
N ARG A 178 -5.67 4.42 9.73
CA ARG A 178 -5.35 4.11 11.13
C ARG A 178 -5.11 5.37 11.94
N ARG A 179 -5.11 5.23 13.27
CA ARG A 179 -4.69 6.30 14.17
C ARG A 179 -3.18 6.22 14.40
N VAL A 180 -2.52 7.36 14.21
CA VAL A 180 -1.13 7.59 14.57
C VAL A 180 -1.11 8.88 15.37
N ASP A 181 -0.60 8.85 16.60
CA ASP A 181 -0.54 10.00 17.51
C ASP A 181 -1.88 10.77 17.63
N GLY A 182 -2.96 10.01 17.81
CA GLY A 182 -4.32 10.55 17.93
C GLY A 182 -4.98 11.01 16.62
N LYS A 183 -4.22 11.16 15.53
CA LYS A 183 -4.69 11.60 14.21
C LYS A 183 -5.08 10.43 13.32
N SER A 184 -6.11 10.60 12.48
CA SER A 184 -6.47 9.60 11.46
C SER A 184 -5.56 9.79 10.24
N VAL A 185 -4.73 8.80 9.94
CA VAL A 185 -3.80 8.80 8.81
C VAL A 185 -4.27 7.81 7.76
N PHE A 186 -4.38 8.26 6.51
CA PHE A 186 -4.61 7.43 5.34
C PHE A 186 -3.27 7.11 4.69
N ARG A 187 -3.08 5.84 4.32
CA ARG A 187 -1.89 5.37 3.60
C ARG A 187 -2.31 4.45 2.46
N SER A 188 -1.68 4.61 1.32
CA SER A 188 -1.94 3.81 0.13
C SER A 188 -0.70 3.01 -0.25
N MET A 189 -0.82 1.68 -0.25
CA MET A 189 0.27 0.82 -0.72
C MET A 189 0.50 1.02 -2.22
N LEU A 190 -0.57 1.25 -2.99
CA LEU A 190 -0.47 1.50 -4.43
C LEU A 190 0.45 2.67 -4.76
N SER A 191 0.38 3.76 -3.98
CA SER A 191 1.21 4.96 -4.21
C SER A 191 2.69 4.79 -3.85
N GLU A 192 3.02 3.76 -3.08
CA GLU A 192 4.39 3.46 -2.65
C GLU A 192 4.94 2.16 -3.26
N LEU A 193 4.14 1.48 -4.09
CA LEU A 193 4.57 0.26 -4.79
C LEU A 193 5.58 0.59 -5.88
N VAL A 194 6.67 -0.20 -5.93
CA VAL A 194 7.64 -0.13 -7.03
C VAL A 194 6.96 -0.54 -8.35
N GLN A 195 7.21 0.21 -9.40
CA GLN A 195 6.81 -0.18 -10.74
C GLN A 195 7.93 -1.00 -11.39
N VAL A 196 7.58 -2.20 -11.86
CA VAL A 196 8.48 -3.13 -12.54
C VAL A 196 7.95 -3.40 -13.96
N GLY A 197 8.83 -3.33 -14.96
CA GLY A 197 8.46 -3.62 -16.35
C GLY A 197 7.30 -2.78 -16.88
N GLU A 198 6.45 -3.40 -17.71
CA GLU A 198 5.31 -2.75 -18.36
C GLU A 198 4.05 -2.88 -17.53
N LEU A 199 3.49 -1.75 -17.10
CA LEU A 199 2.18 -1.73 -16.44
C LEU A 199 1.09 -2.11 -17.45
N GLN A 200 0.49 -3.31 -17.28
CA GLN A 200 -0.57 -3.77 -18.14
C GLN A 200 -1.93 -3.26 -17.67
N GLN A 201 -2.19 -3.33 -16.37
CA GLN A 201 -3.50 -2.94 -15.83
C GLN A 201 -3.44 -2.74 -14.33
N VAL A 202 -4.34 -1.88 -13.83
CA VAL A 202 -4.72 -1.82 -12.41
C VAL A 202 -6.20 -2.21 -12.33
N LEU A 203 -6.49 -3.29 -11.61
CA LEU A 203 -7.85 -3.77 -11.38
C LEU A 203 -8.31 -3.37 -9.97
N ILE A 204 -9.60 -3.12 -9.81
CA ILE A 204 -10.24 -2.90 -8.52
C ILE A 204 -10.83 -4.23 -8.05
N LYS A 205 -10.31 -4.75 -6.95
CA LYS A 205 -10.88 -5.92 -6.27
C LYS A 205 -11.84 -5.44 -5.19
N MET A 206 -13.13 -5.69 -5.38
CA MET A 206 -14.14 -5.37 -4.36
C MET A 206 -14.03 -6.33 -3.17
N GLN A 207 -14.06 -5.78 -1.97
CA GLN A 207 -14.08 -6.55 -0.72
C GLN A 207 -15.53 -6.75 -0.25
N HIS A 208 -15.93 -8.01 -0.12
CA HIS A 208 -17.22 -8.38 0.44
C HIS A 208 -17.06 -8.85 1.89
N ASN A 209 -18.04 -8.54 2.73
CA ASN A 209 -18.08 -9.00 4.11
C ASN A 209 -16.87 -8.58 4.98
N THR A 210 -16.33 -7.39 4.76
CA THR A 210 -15.23 -6.85 5.59
C THR A 210 -15.66 -6.71 7.05
N VAL A 211 -14.71 -6.89 7.98
CA VAL A 211 -14.96 -6.68 9.41
C VAL A 211 -15.40 -5.23 9.68
N SER A 212 -14.83 -4.26 8.98
CA SER A 212 -15.20 -2.85 9.07
C SER A 212 -16.63 -2.59 8.60
N GLY A 213 -17.13 -3.28 7.58
CA GLY A 213 -18.50 -3.17 7.09
C GLY A 213 -19.54 -3.81 8.02
N ARG A 214 -19.12 -4.75 8.89
CA ARG A 214 -20.02 -5.43 9.86
C ARG A 214 -20.04 -4.75 11.23
N SER A 215 -19.08 -3.90 11.52
CA SER A 215 -18.89 -3.33 12.84
C SER A 215 -19.89 -2.18 13.05
N ALA A 216 -20.91 -2.39 13.88
CA ALA A 216 -21.80 -1.34 14.39
C ALA A 216 -21.06 -0.21 15.14
N ASN A 217 -19.78 -0.44 15.50
CA ASN A 217 -18.91 0.53 16.14
C ASN A 217 -18.33 1.57 15.14
N TYR A 218 -18.46 1.36 13.85
CA TYR A 218 -18.15 2.36 12.84
C TYR A 218 -19.35 3.30 12.69
N SER A 219 -19.41 4.31 13.52
CA SER A 219 -20.39 5.39 13.44
C SER A 219 -20.05 6.28 12.23
N TYR A 220 -20.50 5.87 11.05
CA TYR A 220 -20.23 6.56 9.78
C TYR A 220 -20.78 7.98 9.71
N GLY A 221 -21.85 8.27 10.42
CA GLY A 221 -22.52 9.57 10.44
C GLY A 221 -21.72 10.73 11.04
N LYS A 222 -20.53 10.47 11.61
CA LYS A 222 -19.69 11.50 12.24
C LYS A 222 -18.27 11.60 11.67
N ARG A 223 -17.96 10.92 10.55
CA ARG A 223 -16.60 10.88 10.00
C ARG A 223 -16.56 11.46 8.59
N ASN A 224 -15.52 12.23 8.29
CA ASN A 224 -15.34 12.90 7.00
C ASN A 224 -14.57 12.00 6.00
N PHE A 225 -14.88 10.69 5.94
CA PHE A 225 -14.26 9.78 4.98
C PHE A 225 -15.14 8.58 4.66
N PHE A 226 -14.95 8.03 3.48
CA PHE A 226 -15.62 6.82 3.03
C PHE A 226 -14.93 5.56 3.58
N LEU A 227 -15.69 4.45 3.64
CA LEU A 227 -15.14 3.11 3.88
C LEU A 227 -14.21 2.71 2.75
N ILE A 228 -13.14 2.00 3.13
CA ILE A 228 -12.30 1.30 2.17
C ILE A 228 -12.91 -0.09 1.98
N GLU A 229 -13.51 -0.33 0.81
CA GLU A 229 -14.17 -1.59 0.44
C GLU A 229 -13.55 -2.20 -0.82
N HIS A 230 -12.31 -1.84 -1.12
CA HIS A 230 -11.59 -2.34 -2.27
C HIS A 230 -10.10 -2.53 -1.96
N GLU A 231 -9.49 -3.31 -2.82
CA GLU A 231 -8.05 -3.46 -2.98
C GLU A 231 -7.73 -3.31 -4.47
N TYR A 232 -6.47 -3.13 -4.77
CA TYR A 232 -5.98 -3.03 -6.14
C TYR A 232 -5.26 -4.33 -6.51
N VAL A 233 -5.40 -4.75 -7.77
CA VAL A 233 -4.56 -5.79 -8.36
C VAL A 233 -3.75 -5.11 -9.46
N VAL A 234 -2.47 -4.92 -9.19
CA VAL A 234 -1.54 -4.26 -10.14
C VAL A 234 -0.87 -5.35 -10.96
N VAL A 235 -1.01 -5.28 -12.27
CA VAL A 235 -0.48 -6.30 -13.19
C VAL A 235 0.62 -5.69 -14.04
N TYR A 236 1.80 -6.27 -13.95
CA TYR A 236 2.96 -5.95 -14.79
C TYR A 236 3.26 -7.10 -15.74
N LYS A 237 3.76 -6.77 -16.93
CA LYS A 237 4.30 -7.73 -17.89
C LYS A 237 5.82 -7.56 -17.95
N LYS A 238 6.55 -8.66 -17.98
CA LYS A 238 7.99 -8.65 -18.18
C LYS A 238 8.28 -8.61 -19.68
N PRO A 239 8.83 -7.52 -20.22
CA PRO A 239 9.18 -7.44 -21.62
C PRO A 239 10.38 -8.35 -21.94
N SER A 240 10.57 -8.64 -23.22
CA SER A 240 11.79 -9.25 -23.69
C SER A 240 12.92 -8.22 -23.66
N GLY A 241 14.00 -8.51 -22.95
CA GLY A 241 15.15 -7.60 -22.83
C GLY A 241 16.21 -8.13 -21.87
N TYR A 242 17.39 -7.50 -21.93
CA TYR A 242 18.52 -7.86 -21.07
C TYR A 242 18.56 -7.04 -19.78
N GLU A 243 17.82 -5.95 -19.70
CA GLU A 243 17.79 -5.06 -18.55
C GLU A 243 16.46 -5.15 -17.81
N ILE A 244 16.53 -5.14 -16.50
CA ILE A 244 15.36 -5.06 -15.62
C ILE A 244 15.25 -3.61 -15.13
N ALA A 245 14.21 -2.91 -15.58
CA ALA A 245 13.98 -1.54 -15.17
C ALA A 245 13.00 -1.47 -13.98
N TYR A 246 13.32 -0.62 -13.00
CA TYR A 246 12.46 -0.31 -11.88
C TYR A 246 12.19 1.18 -11.77
N VAL A 247 10.97 1.54 -11.42
CA VAL A 247 10.63 2.88 -10.98
C VAL A 247 10.26 2.83 -9.50
N VAL A 248 11.15 3.32 -8.66
CA VAL A 248 10.92 3.42 -7.22
C VAL A 248 10.26 4.76 -6.94
N PRO A 249 9.11 4.78 -6.28
CA PRO A 249 8.46 6.03 -5.89
C PRO A 249 9.38 6.90 -5.05
N LYS A 250 9.53 8.17 -5.44
CA LYS A 250 10.33 9.16 -4.70
C LYS A 250 9.42 10.15 -4.02
N LYS A 251 9.67 10.39 -2.73
CA LYS A 251 9.03 11.49 -2.00
C LYS A 251 9.81 12.77 -2.27
N TYR A 252 9.14 13.76 -2.80
CA TYR A 252 9.67 15.11 -2.94
C TYR A 252 9.05 15.98 -1.87
N SER A 253 9.89 16.72 -1.17
CA SER A 253 9.44 17.81 -0.30
C SER A 253 9.97 19.13 -0.84
N PHE A 254 9.15 20.14 -0.83
CA PHE A 254 9.57 21.51 -1.13
C PHE A 254 8.90 22.45 -0.11
N ASP A 255 9.56 23.54 0.19
CA ASP A 255 8.98 24.56 1.04
C ASP A 255 7.87 25.29 0.27
N ILE A 256 6.65 25.28 0.80
CA ILE A 256 5.53 25.93 0.14
C ILE A 256 5.77 27.43 -0.10
N ARG A 257 6.66 28.05 0.71
CA ARG A 257 7.05 29.45 0.53
C ARG A 257 7.73 29.72 -0.80
N ASP A 258 8.41 28.72 -1.36
CA ASP A 258 9.10 28.80 -2.66
C ASP A 258 8.12 28.64 -3.85
N SER A 259 6.89 28.24 -3.60
CA SER A 259 5.86 28.09 -4.63
C SER A 259 5.43 29.45 -5.21
N LYS A 260 5.36 29.55 -6.52
CA LYS A 260 4.79 30.74 -7.22
C LYS A 260 3.32 30.99 -6.85
N CYS A 261 2.62 29.95 -6.44
CA CYS A 261 1.19 29.98 -6.09
C CYS A 261 0.97 30.19 -4.57
N ALA A 262 2.03 30.22 -3.76
CA ALA A 262 1.89 30.43 -2.31
C ALA A 262 1.16 31.73 -2.01
N THR A 263 0.15 31.68 -1.15
CA THR A 263 -0.54 32.86 -0.66
C THR A 263 0.21 33.47 0.53
N TRP A 264 -0.14 34.68 0.93
CA TRP A 264 0.39 35.28 2.17
C TRP A 264 0.04 34.42 3.40
N LYS A 265 -1.14 33.79 3.38
CA LYS A 265 -1.58 32.85 4.42
C LYS A 265 -0.63 31.65 4.53
N ASP A 266 -0.31 31.01 3.40
CA ASP A 266 0.57 29.85 3.38
C ASP A 266 1.96 30.20 3.90
N VAL A 267 2.51 31.33 3.45
CA VAL A 267 3.86 31.77 3.81
C VAL A 267 3.97 32.12 5.30
N VAL A 268 3.00 32.88 5.85
CA VAL A 268 3.01 33.28 7.27
C VAL A 268 2.75 32.07 8.17
N PHE A 269 1.81 31.20 7.80
CA PHE A 269 1.50 30.01 8.58
C PHE A 269 2.66 29.02 8.62
N THR A 270 3.35 28.81 7.50
CA THR A 270 4.55 27.97 7.45
C THR A 270 5.67 28.52 8.34
N VAL A 271 5.84 29.84 8.40
CA VAL A 271 6.82 30.45 9.31
C VAL A 271 6.46 30.17 10.77
N LEU A 272 5.19 30.32 11.16
CA LEU A 272 4.75 29.99 12.53
C LEU A 272 5.01 28.53 12.87
N GLN A 273 4.72 27.61 11.94
CA GLN A 273 4.98 26.17 12.14
C GLN A 273 6.47 25.85 12.28
N ASN A 274 7.33 26.53 11.52
CA ASN A 274 8.77 26.28 11.54
C ASN A 274 9.46 26.86 12.78
N LEU A 275 8.90 27.91 13.40
CA LEU A 275 9.43 28.48 14.63
C LEU A 275 9.12 27.64 15.88
N ASN A 276 8.23 26.60 15.74
CA ASN A 276 7.87 25.54 16.70
C ASN A 276 7.43 25.99 18.11
N GLU A 277 7.54 27.25 18.43
CA GLU A 277 7.24 27.88 19.73
C GLU A 277 6.53 29.24 19.48
N GLU A 278 6.23 29.95 20.56
CA GLU A 278 5.71 31.28 20.46
C GLU A 278 6.75 32.25 19.86
N ALA A 279 6.44 32.80 18.71
CA ALA A 279 7.28 33.79 18.02
C ALA A 279 6.80 35.22 18.18
N SER A 280 7.71 36.13 18.40
CA SER A 280 7.44 37.57 18.35
C SER A 280 7.23 38.04 16.91
N LEU A 281 6.54 39.17 16.72
CA LEU A 281 6.40 39.79 15.40
C LEU A 281 7.76 40.05 14.73
N ASN A 282 8.79 40.41 15.50
CA ASN A 282 10.13 40.67 14.96
C ASN A 282 10.79 39.41 14.42
N GLU A 283 10.62 38.25 15.09
CA GLU A 283 11.12 36.95 14.61
C GLU A 283 10.38 36.52 13.32
N ILE A 284 9.06 36.72 13.27
CA ILE A 284 8.28 36.45 12.07
C ILE A 284 8.72 37.39 10.92
N TYR A 285 8.96 38.65 11.18
CA TYR A 285 9.47 39.59 10.17
C TYR A 285 10.85 39.18 9.68
N ALA A 286 11.79 38.85 10.58
CA ALA A 286 13.13 38.41 10.22
C ALA A 286 13.11 37.17 9.33
N ALA A 287 12.21 36.20 9.62
CA ALA A 287 12.05 35.02 8.82
C ALA A 287 11.46 35.25 7.41
N LEU A 288 10.83 36.41 7.19
CA LEU A 288 10.15 36.76 5.93
C LEU A 288 10.80 37.91 5.15
N GLU A 289 11.75 38.61 5.72
CA GLU A 289 12.39 39.81 5.12
C GLU A 289 13.01 39.50 3.74
N GLY A 290 13.66 38.34 3.59
CA GLY A 290 14.24 37.88 2.32
C GLY A 290 13.25 37.25 1.34
N HIS A 291 12.00 37.03 1.75
CA HIS A 291 11.03 36.37 0.91
C HIS A 291 10.51 37.29 -0.21
N LYS A 292 10.31 36.74 -1.43
CA LYS A 292 9.88 37.48 -2.61
C LYS A 292 8.62 38.35 -2.38
N LYS A 293 7.65 37.85 -1.61
CA LYS A 293 6.42 38.60 -1.28
C LYS A 293 6.70 39.84 -0.40
N ALA A 294 7.66 39.76 0.50
CA ALA A 294 8.08 40.90 1.31
C ALA A 294 8.84 41.92 0.46
N GLN A 295 9.73 41.48 -0.39
CA GLN A 295 10.49 42.33 -1.31
C GLN A 295 9.62 43.09 -2.33
N THR A 296 8.48 42.49 -2.76
CA THR A 296 7.61 43.09 -3.76
C THR A 296 6.43 43.89 -3.18
N ASN A 297 6.25 43.92 -1.86
CA ASN A 297 5.16 44.63 -1.20
C ASN A 297 5.70 45.61 -0.15
N PRO A 298 5.65 46.92 -0.38
CA PRO A 298 6.15 47.91 0.58
C PRO A 298 5.45 47.88 1.96
N HIS A 299 4.23 47.31 2.01
CA HIS A 299 3.42 47.18 3.23
C HIS A 299 3.39 45.72 3.74
N TRP A 300 4.46 44.97 3.54
CA TRP A 300 4.50 43.53 3.87
C TRP A 300 4.34 43.25 5.38
N LYS A 301 4.82 44.14 6.26
CA LYS A 301 4.69 44.01 7.73
C LYS A 301 3.23 44.14 8.18
N GLU A 302 2.51 45.12 7.62
CA GLU A 302 1.06 45.28 7.80
C GLU A 302 0.31 44.08 7.30
N LYS A 303 0.71 43.54 6.13
CA LYS A 303 0.10 42.38 5.54
C LYS A 303 0.29 41.14 6.40
N ILE A 304 1.45 40.94 7.00
CA ILE A 304 1.68 39.84 7.95
C ILE A 304 0.77 39.96 9.15
N ARG A 305 0.65 41.16 9.78
CA ARG A 305 -0.26 41.34 10.91
C ARG A 305 -1.70 41.05 10.56
N GLN A 306 -2.18 41.48 9.39
CA GLN A 306 -3.51 41.16 8.90
C GLN A 306 -3.71 39.64 8.74
N VAL A 307 -2.72 38.95 8.21
CA VAL A 307 -2.76 37.49 8.02
C VAL A 307 -2.77 36.75 9.35
N LEU A 308 -1.96 37.18 10.32
CA LEU A 308 -1.95 36.58 11.65
C LEU A 308 -3.30 36.68 12.34
N GLN A 309 -3.96 37.85 12.29
CA GLN A 309 -5.33 38.06 12.81
C GLN A 309 -6.35 37.16 12.09
N MET A 310 -6.18 36.98 10.78
CA MET A 310 -7.06 36.06 10.00
C MET A 310 -6.81 34.59 10.39
N LEU A 311 -5.55 34.18 10.61
CA LEU A 311 -5.22 32.84 11.06
C LEU A 311 -5.78 32.57 12.45
N GLU A 312 -5.69 33.51 13.37
CA GLU A 312 -6.28 33.45 14.72
C GLU A 312 -7.81 33.28 14.64
N LYS A 313 -8.49 34.11 13.86
CA LYS A 313 -9.94 34.01 13.65
C LYS A 313 -10.38 32.65 13.11
N ASN A 314 -9.52 31.99 12.34
CA ASN A 314 -9.77 30.65 11.76
C ASN A 314 -9.27 29.51 12.66
N GLY A 315 -8.76 29.78 13.87
CA GLY A 315 -8.27 28.77 14.79
C GLY A 315 -6.98 28.08 14.33
N LEU A 316 -6.21 28.73 13.45
CA LEU A 316 -4.94 28.22 12.92
C LEU A 316 -3.71 28.85 13.58
N ALA A 317 -3.91 29.94 14.31
CA ALA A 317 -2.88 30.57 15.13
C ALA A 317 -3.45 31.02 16.48
N VAL A 318 -2.58 31.14 17.47
CA VAL A 318 -2.91 31.62 18.81
C VAL A 318 -2.10 32.89 19.06
N HIS A 319 -2.75 33.95 19.54
CA HIS A 319 -2.12 35.18 20.03
C HIS A 319 -2.01 35.13 21.54
N SER A 320 -0.82 34.95 22.05
CA SER A 320 -0.54 34.78 23.48
C SER A 320 -0.26 36.08 24.24
N GLY A 321 -0.49 37.24 23.60
CA GLY A 321 -0.27 38.58 24.16
C GLY A 321 1.09 39.20 23.81
N TYR A 322 1.20 40.54 23.96
CA TYR A 322 2.44 41.29 23.68
C TYR A 322 3.09 41.02 22.30
N GLY A 323 2.27 40.78 21.27
CA GLY A 323 2.75 40.54 19.90
C GLY A 323 3.45 39.19 19.69
N ARG A 324 3.12 38.19 20.52
CA ARG A 324 3.58 36.80 20.36
C ARG A 324 2.51 35.93 19.72
N TRP A 325 2.94 35.07 18.84
CA TRP A 325 2.08 34.21 18.01
C TRP A 325 2.64 32.79 17.94
N ALA A 326 1.75 31.82 17.95
CA ALA A 326 2.08 30.42 17.71
C ALA A 326 1.11 29.78 16.70
N ALA A 327 1.51 28.72 16.04
CA ALA A 327 0.59 27.86 15.32
C ALA A 327 -0.32 27.10 16.32
N ALA A 328 -1.63 27.01 16.04
CA ALA A 328 -2.63 26.34 16.89
C ALA A 328 -2.57 24.80 16.77
#